data_10e5b3f72c5cf7337dec28b25ebf576c
#
_entry.id   10e5b3f72c5cf7337dec28b25ebf576c
#
_cell.length_a   1.000
_cell.length_b   1.000
_cell.length_c   1.000
_cell.angle_alpha   90.00
_cell.angle_beta   90.00
_cell.angle_gamma   90.00
#
_symmetry.space_group_name_H-M   'P 1'
#
loop_
_entity.id
_entity.type
_entity.pdbx_description
1 polymer ?
#
loop_
_entity_poly.entity_id
_entity_poly.type
_entity_poly.pdbx_seq_one_letter_code
_entity_poly.pdbx_strand_id
1 'polypeptide(L)'
;MKIIEIEPIVLHVPYEDRIRKQYHHFNMTEQVTVYKFYTDTGLIGIGENVGPPFDSELLDSYLGTSPFDHVMGSGRFNLDIACYDLMGKHLGLPAWKLMGQQVRHWVAMGWWMPCMSPENTAAEVQVAVERGYRGLKCKARAFYDVIEQSHAIQEVAPPDFRVEYDFNGSLINVEKALPILRELEKIPVVKGVEEPIFAYDIEGWRRLHQEIRIPFYLH
;
A
#
# COMPACT_ATOMS: atom_id res chain seq x y z
N MET A 1 7.98 -29.97 10.17
CA MET A 1 8.66 -28.65 10.21
C MET A 1 7.96 -27.81 11.26
N LYS A 2 8.72 -27.37 12.27
CA LYS A 2 8.25 -26.50 13.35
C LYS A 2 9.15 -25.27 13.44
N ILE A 3 8.57 -24.13 13.77
CA ILE A 3 9.29 -22.89 14.05
C ILE A 3 9.96 -23.04 15.42
N ILE A 4 11.28 -22.87 15.50
CA ILE A 4 12.05 -23.07 16.73
C ILE A 4 12.66 -21.79 17.29
N GLU A 5 12.81 -20.75 16.43
CA GLU A 5 13.39 -19.47 16.80
C GLU A 5 12.89 -18.39 15.86
N ILE A 6 12.71 -17.16 16.36
CA ILE A 6 12.40 -15.97 15.57
C ILE A 6 13.39 -14.89 15.94
N GLU A 7 14.13 -14.39 14.94
CA GLU A 7 15.11 -13.32 15.09
C GLU A 7 14.55 -12.03 14.44
N PRO A 8 14.18 -11.01 15.24
CA PRO A 8 13.86 -9.70 14.70
C PRO A 8 15.14 -8.91 14.43
N ILE A 9 15.26 -8.36 13.22
CA ILE A 9 16.38 -7.52 12.78
C ILE A 9 15.83 -6.14 12.43
N VAL A 10 16.20 -5.14 13.22
CA VAL A 10 15.79 -3.76 12.99
C VAL A 10 16.71 -3.10 11.97
N LEU A 11 16.13 -2.59 10.91
CA LEU A 11 16.82 -1.87 9.85
C LEU A 11 16.35 -0.42 9.80
N HIS A 12 17.25 0.48 9.40
CA HIS A 12 16.91 1.84 9.02
C HIS A 12 17.02 1.96 7.50
N VAL A 13 15.88 2.14 6.84
CA VAL A 13 15.76 2.22 5.38
C VAL A 13 15.32 3.63 5.01
N PRO A 14 16.25 4.53 4.70
CA PRO A 14 15.89 5.91 4.41
C PRO A 14 15.15 6.02 3.08
N TYR A 15 14.14 6.87 3.07
CA TYR A 15 13.48 7.25 1.83
C TYR A 15 14.36 8.19 0.99
N GLU A 16 14.09 8.27 -0.30
CA GLU A 16 14.75 9.25 -1.16
C GLU A 16 14.50 10.69 -0.66
N ASP A 17 15.51 11.55 -0.73
CA ASP A 17 15.47 12.89 -0.13
C ASP A 17 14.31 13.76 -0.63
N ARG A 18 13.92 13.65 -1.90
CA ARG A 18 12.79 14.40 -2.47
C ARG A 18 11.46 14.01 -1.82
N ILE A 19 11.32 12.76 -1.40
CA ILE A 19 10.15 12.25 -0.68
C ILE A 19 10.27 12.57 0.81
N ARG A 20 11.43 12.33 1.42
CA ARG A 20 11.69 12.54 2.85
C ARG A 20 11.38 13.98 3.31
N LYS A 21 11.66 14.97 2.48
CA LYS A 21 11.34 16.38 2.75
C LYS A 21 9.85 16.68 2.88
N GLN A 22 8.97 15.79 2.40
CA GLN A 22 7.52 15.92 2.46
C GLN A 22 6.88 15.16 3.63
N TYR A 23 7.68 14.48 4.45
CA TYR A 23 7.20 13.53 5.47
C TYR A 23 6.58 14.12 6.72
N HIS A 24 6.84 15.37 7.02
CA HIS A 24 6.32 16.01 8.22
C HIS A 24 4.79 16.02 8.30
N HIS A 25 4.09 15.61 7.25
CA HIS A 25 2.63 15.48 7.20
C HIS A 25 2.13 14.03 7.40
N PHE A 26 3.03 13.06 7.57
CA PHE A 26 2.68 11.66 7.73
C PHE A 26 3.49 11.01 8.85
N ASN A 27 2.83 10.16 9.64
CA ASN A 27 3.52 9.25 10.56
C ASN A 27 4.22 8.13 9.77
N MET A 28 5.22 8.51 8.97
CA MET A 28 6.03 7.53 8.26
C MET A 28 7.29 7.27 9.05
N THR A 29 7.68 6.02 9.10
CA THR A 29 8.92 5.60 9.73
C THR A 29 9.88 5.04 8.68
N GLU A 30 11.16 5.32 8.85
CA GLU A 30 12.23 4.69 8.07
C GLU A 30 12.72 3.39 8.73
N GLN A 31 12.09 3.01 9.85
CA GLN A 31 12.38 1.76 10.54
C GLN A 31 11.58 0.62 9.91
N VAL A 32 12.29 -0.45 9.57
CA VAL A 32 11.72 -1.72 9.10
C VAL A 32 12.27 -2.82 9.97
N THR A 33 11.41 -3.74 10.41
CA THR A 33 11.85 -4.94 11.11
C THR A 33 11.69 -6.14 10.20
N VAL A 34 12.80 -6.82 9.91
CA VAL A 34 12.83 -8.12 9.22
C VAL A 34 12.85 -9.23 10.25
N TYR A 35 12.03 -10.26 10.04
CA TYR A 35 11.99 -11.44 10.89
C TYR A 35 12.54 -12.65 10.16
N LYS A 36 13.48 -13.35 10.78
CA LYS A 36 13.91 -14.67 10.34
C LYS A 36 13.28 -15.73 11.21
N PHE A 37 12.50 -16.59 10.61
CA PHE A 37 11.86 -17.74 11.26
C PHE A 37 12.70 -18.97 10.98
N TYR A 38 13.40 -19.47 11.99
CA TYR A 38 14.19 -20.68 11.92
C TYR A 38 13.33 -21.90 12.23
N THR A 39 13.58 -23.02 11.53
CA THR A 39 12.83 -24.26 11.71
C THR A 39 13.72 -25.42 12.10
N ASP A 40 13.11 -26.46 12.72
CA ASP A 40 13.75 -27.74 13.05
C ASP A 40 14.27 -28.52 11.83
N THR A 41 13.89 -28.11 10.62
CA THR A 41 14.37 -28.69 9.34
C THR A 41 15.52 -27.90 8.72
N GLY A 42 15.98 -26.82 9.35
CA GLY A 42 17.03 -25.94 8.83
C GLY A 42 16.59 -24.91 7.79
N LEU A 43 15.31 -24.90 7.40
CA LEU A 43 14.75 -23.84 6.54
C LEU A 43 14.57 -22.55 7.34
N ILE A 44 14.80 -21.42 6.65
CA ILE A 44 14.60 -20.08 7.21
C ILE A 44 13.55 -19.37 6.37
N GLY A 45 12.49 -18.85 7.03
CA GLY A 45 11.48 -18.00 6.42
C GLY A 45 11.74 -16.53 6.72
N ILE A 46 11.37 -15.64 5.79
CA ILE A 46 11.56 -14.20 5.92
C ILE A 46 10.20 -13.50 5.91
N GLY A 47 9.97 -12.67 6.91
CA GLY A 47 8.85 -11.73 6.98
C GLY A 47 9.33 -10.33 7.34
N GLU A 48 8.44 -9.33 7.26
CA GLU A 48 8.79 -7.95 7.61
C GLU A 48 7.59 -7.17 8.13
N ASN A 49 7.86 -6.09 8.87
CA ASN A 49 6.90 -5.03 9.09
C ASN A 49 7.59 -3.65 9.04
N VAL A 50 6.81 -2.64 8.69
CA VAL A 50 7.22 -1.24 8.83
C VAL A 50 7.02 -0.84 10.29
N GLY A 51 8.09 -0.38 10.95
CA GLY A 51 8.09 0.02 12.34
C GLY A 51 8.94 -0.88 13.26
N PRO A 52 8.77 -0.73 14.59
CA PRO A 52 9.50 -1.49 15.58
C PRO A 52 9.10 -2.98 15.57
N PRO A 53 9.92 -3.84 16.19
CA PRO A 53 9.56 -5.25 16.35
C PRO A 53 8.22 -5.41 17.09
N PHE A 54 7.49 -6.45 16.74
CA PHE A 54 6.36 -6.92 17.54
C PHE A 54 6.84 -7.34 18.92
N ASP A 55 5.91 -7.34 19.89
CA ASP A 55 6.20 -7.82 21.24
C ASP A 55 6.57 -9.32 21.26
N SER A 56 7.28 -9.72 22.31
CA SER A 56 7.76 -11.10 22.46
C SER A 56 6.61 -12.10 22.61
N GLU A 57 5.51 -11.71 23.27
CA GLU A 57 4.34 -12.60 23.46
C GLU A 57 3.77 -13.03 22.10
N LEU A 58 3.67 -12.07 21.17
CA LEU A 58 3.24 -12.36 19.81
C LEU A 58 4.23 -13.28 19.08
N LEU A 59 5.52 -13.00 19.14
CA LEU A 59 6.54 -13.81 18.48
C LEU A 59 6.57 -15.22 19.08
N ASP A 60 6.50 -15.35 20.40
CA ASP A 60 6.48 -16.62 21.11
C ASP A 60 5.28 -17.49 20.74
N SER A 61 4.15 -16.86 20.34
CA SER A 61 2.96 -17.60 19.90
C SER A 61 3.17 -18.43 18.63
N TYR A 62 4.21 -18.15 17.86
CA TYR A 62 4.60 -18.94 16.68
C TYR A 62 5.55 -20.09 17.01
N LEU A 63 6.26 -20.05 18.16
CA LEU A 63 7.24 -21.07 18.52
C LEU A 63 6.57 -22.42 18.76
N GLY A 64 7.19 -23.47 18.23
CA GLY A 64 6.69 -24.85 18.32
C GLY A 64 5.53 -25.16 17.36
N THR A 65 4.95 -24.16 16.69
CA THR A 65 3.88 -24.36 15.69
C THR A 65 4.45 -24.76 14.33
N SER A 66 3.59 -25.25 13.45
CA SER A 66 3.93 -25.45 12.04
C SER A 66 3.61 -24.19 11.23
N PRO A 67 4.46 -23.79 10.25
CA PRO A 67 4.08 -22.73 9.33
C PRO A 67 2.74 -22.97 8.62
N PHE A 68 2.33 -24.20 8.44
CA PHE A 68 1.04 -24.58 7.84
C PHE A 68 -0.17 -24.28 8.74
N ASP A 69 0.03 -24.05 10.03
CA ASP A 69 -1.04 -23.65 10.97
C ASP A 69 -1.42 -22.18 10.82
N HIS A 70 -0.61 -21.39 10.07
CA HIS A 70 -0.77 -19.95 9.87
C HIS A 70 -1.26 -19.57 8.46
N VAL A 71 -2.00 -20.49 7.81
CA VAL A 71 -2.59 -20.24 6.49
C VAL A 71 -3.89 -19.46 6.65
N MET A 72 -3.99 -18.31 5.97
CA MET A 72 -5.26 -17.57 5.79
C MET A 72 -5.97 -17.09 7.06
N GLY A 73 -5.29 -16.83 8.18
CA GLY A 73 -6.16 -16.59 9.29
C GLY A 73 -5.69 -15.86 10.53
N SER A 74 -4.43 -15.56 10.69
CA SER A 74 -4.00 -14.88 11.92
C SER A 74 -4.33 -13.38 11.93
N GLY A 75 -4.61 -12.79 10.76
CA GLY A 75 -4.73 -11.33 10.61
C GLY A 75 -3.40 -10.59 10.82
N ARG A 76 -2.30 -11.33 10.92
CA ARG A 76 -0.95 -10.82 11.18
C ARG A 76 -0.06 -11.02 9.97
N PHE A 77 -0.49 -10.51 8.84
CA PHE A 77 0.12 -10.69 7.51
C PHE A 77 1.64 -10.54 7.51
N ASN A 78 2.17 -9.61 8.29
CA ASN A 78 3.60 -9.33 8.37
C ASN A 78 4.44 -10.53 8.82
N LEU A 79 3.97 -11.31 9.79
CA LEU A 79 4.62 -12.53 10.27
C LEU A 79 4.23 -13.75 9.43
N ASP A 80 2.98 -13.81 8.97
CA ASP A 80 2.49 -14.90 8.13
C ASP A 80 3.24 -14.98 6.79
N ILE A 81 3.78 -13.87 6.27
CA ILE A 81 4.69 -13.86 5.11
C ILE A 81 5.85 -14.84 5.30
N ALA A 82 6.48 -14.86 6.50
CA ALA A 82 7.55 -15.80 6.80
C ALA A 82 7.07 -17.26 6.77
N CYS A 83 5.83 -17.51 7.20
CA CYS A 83 5.23 -18.86 7.14
C CYS A 83 4.99 -19.29 5.69
N TYR A 84 4.47 -18.39 4.82
CA TYR A 84 4.31 -18.70 3.40
C TYR A 84 5.65 -18.95 2.68
N ASP A 85 6.69 -18.18 3.04
CA ASP A 85 8.05 -18.40 2.53
C ASP A 85 8.58 -19.78 2.94
N LEU A 86 8.40 -20.18 4.20
CA LEU A 86 8.77 -21.50 4.71
C LEU A 86 8.00 -22.64 4.01
N MET A 87 6.69 -22.48 3.84
CA MET A 87 5.86 -23.46 3.15
C MET A 87 6.30 -23.64 1.70
N GLY A 88 6.53 -22.52 1.00
CA GLY A 88 7.02 -22.53 -0.38
C GLY A 88 8.37 -23.26 -0.50
N LYS A 89 9.33 -22.93 0.36
CA LYS A 89 10.65 -23.57 0.42
C LYS A 89 10.55 -25.06 0.73
N HIS A 90 9.68 -25.46 1.68
CA HIS A 90 9.48 -26.85 2.05
C HIS A 90 8.89 -27.68 0.90
N LEU A 91 7.97 -27.11 0.13
CA LEU A 91 7.31 -27.77 -1.00
C LEU A 91 8.09 -27.66 -2.31
N GLY A 92 9.18 -26.88 -2.36
CA GLY A 92 9.91 -26.58 -3.61
C GLY A 92 9.09 -25.75 -4.58
N LEU A 93 8.17 -24.89 -4.08
CA LEU A 93 7.27 -24.07 -4.86
C LEU A 93 7.43 -22.60 -4.50
N PRO A 94 7.25 -21.65 -5.43
CA PRO A 94 7.14 -20.26 -5.07
C PRO A 94 5.89 -20.00 -4.22
N ALA A 95 5.99 -19.14 -3.20
CA ALA A 95 4.93 -18.89 -2.22
C ALA A 95 3.58 -18.50 -2.85
N TRP A 96 3.58 -17.77 -3.97
CA TRP A 96 2.33 -17.38 -4.63
C TRP A 96 1.47 -18.56 -5.09
N LYS A 97 2.06 -19.74 -5.37
CA LYS A 97 1.31 -20.97 -5.73
C LYS A 97 0.46 -21.50 -4.58
N LEU A 98 0.79 -21.11 -3.35
CA LEU A 98 0.00 -21.45 -2.17
C LEU A 98 -1.22 -20.54 -1.98
N MET A 99 -1.24 -19.40 -2.68
CA MET A 99 -2.31 -18.40 -2.55
C MET A 99 -3.41 -18.56 -3.61
N GLY A 100 -3.16 -19.32 -4.68
CA GLY A 100 -4.16 -19.55 -5.70
C GLY A 100 -3.62 -19.76 -7.11
N GLN A 101 -4.52 -19.72 -8.08
CA GLN A 101 -4.18 -19.86 -9.49
C GLN A 101 -3.53 -18.60 -10.04
N GLN A 102 -2.48 -18.74 -10.81
CA GLN A 102 -1.88 -17.63 -11.55
C GLN A 102 -2.82 -17.17 -12.66
N VAL A 103 -3.23 -15.90 -12.59
CA VAL A 103 -4.10 -15.26 -13.59
C VAL A 103 -3.28 -14.44 -14.59
N ARG A 104 -2.14 -13.87 -14.15
CA ARG A 104 -1.27 -13.01 -14.96
C ARG A 104 0.19 -13.31 -14.70
N HIS A 105 1.03 -13.15 -15.72
CA HIS A 105 2.49 -13.24 -15.58
C HIS A 105 3.13 -11.90 -15.21
N TRP A 106 2.46 -10.78 -15.57
CA TRP A 106 2.94 -9.42 -15.36
C TRP A 106 1.83 -8.54 -14.79
N VAL A 107 2.19 -7.68 -13.85
CA VAL A 107 1.33 -6.66 -13.28
C VAL A 107 2.03 -5.33 -13.45
N ALA A 108 1.33 -4.34 -14.02
CA ALA A 108 1.85 -2.98 -14.11
C ALA A 108 1.98 -2.39 -12.70
N MET A 109 3.15 -1.80 -12.44
CA MET A 109 3.41 -1.10 -11.18
C MET A 109 3.03 0.37 -11.32
N GLY A 110 2.29 0.89 -10.34
CA GLY A 110 2.07 2.32 -10.18
C GLY A 110 3.20 2.97 -9.40
N TRP A 111 3.50 4.24 -9.75
CA TRP A 111 4.33 5.08 -8.89
C TRP A 111 3.55 5.43 -7.63
N TRP A 112 4.23 5.54 -6.49
CA TRP A 112 3.60 5.97 -5.25
C TRP A 112 4.21 7.27 -4.76
N MET A 113 3.38 8.17 -4.23
CA MET A 113 3.85 9.40 -3.60
C MET A 113 2.97 9.81 -2.42
N PRO A 114 3.56 10.48 -1.41
CA PRO A 114 2.79 11.13 -0.35
C PRO A 114 2.02 12.34 -0.89
N CYS A 115 1.19 12.96 -0.05
CA CYS A 115 0.57 14.23 -0.35
C CYS A 115 1.63 15.35 -0.38
N MET A 116 1.73 16.09 -1.48
CA MET A 116 2.73 17.14 -1.70
C MET A 116 2.07 18.39 -2.29
N SER A 117 2.80 19.52 -2.33
CA SER A 117 2.33 20.71 -3.04
C SER A 117 2.13 20.41 -4.53
N PRO A 118 1.29 21.18 -5.25
CA PRO A 118 1.09 20.99 -6.70
C PRO A 118 2.41 20.97 -7.48
N GLU A 119 3.34 21.87 -7.19
CA GLU A 119 4.64 21.96 -7.85
C GLU A 119 5.51 20.70 -7.60
N ASN A 120 5.58 20.24 -6.35
CA ASN A 120 6.33 19.05 -6.01
C ASN A 120 5.66 17.78 -6.59
N THR A 121 4.33 17.76 -6.66
CA THR A 121 3.56 16.71 -7.32
C THR A 121 3.89 16.62 -8.80
N ALA A 122 3.89 17.75 -9.52
CA ALA A 122 4.26 17.79 -10.94
C ALA A 122 5.71 17.32 -11.16
N ALA A 123 6.64 17.78 -10.34
CA ALA A 123 8.05 17.36 -10.42
C ALA A 123 8.21 15.85 -10.19
N GLU A 124 7.51 15.28 -9.22
CA GLU A 124 7.56 13.84 -8.94
C GLU A 124 6.93 13.01 -10.08
N VAL A 125 5.87 13.52 -10.72
CA VAL A 125 5.27 12.87 -11.89
C VAL A 125 6.24 12.85 -13.07
N GLN A 126 7.02 13.92 -13.30
CA GLN A 126 8.05 13.91 -14.33
C GLN A 126 9.08 12.80 -14.09
N VAL A 127 9.56 12.65 -12.84
CA VAL A 127 10.46 11.55 -12.46
C VAL A 127 9.81 10.17 -12.73
N ALA A 128 8.53 10.01 -12.38
CA ALA A 128 7.81 8.76 -12.63
C ALA A 128 7.72 8.45 -14.13
N VAL A 129 7.40 9.43 -14.95
CA VAL A 129 7.30 9.31 -16.42
C VAL A 129 8.66 8.97 -17.04
N GLU A 130 9.74 9.64 -16.63
CA GLU A 130 11.12 9.36 -17.06
C GLU A 130 11.55 7.94 -16.74
N ARG A 131 11.10 7.39 -15.60
CA ARG A 131 11.33 6.00 -15.18
C ARG A 131 10.40 5.00 -15.86
N GLY A 132 9.52 5.43 -16.77
CA GLY A 132 8.64 4.57 -17.55
C GLY A 132 7.28 4.25 -16.91
N TYR A 133 6.94 4.83 -15.77
CA TYR A 133 5.64 4.64 -15.14
C TYR A 133 4.53 5.38 -15.91
N ARG A 134 3.34 4.80 -15.89
CA ARG A 134 2.13 5.34 -16.54
C ARG A 134 0.96 5.51 -15.57
N GLY A 135 1.19 5.26 -14.31
CA GLY A 135 0.19 5.40 -13.26
C GLY A 135 0.81 5.82 -11.94
N LEU A 136 0.05 6.58 -11.17
CA LEU A 136 0.42 7.13 -9.89
C LEU A 136 -0.67 6.85 -8.85
N LYS A 137 -0.29 6.31 -7.71
CA LYS A 137 -1.09 6.35 -6.48
C LYS A 137 -0.61 7.52 -5.62
N CYS A 138 -1.46 8.53 -5.43
CA CYS A 138 -1.17 9.73 -4.64
C CYS A 138 -1.99 9.74 -3.35
N LYS A 139 -1.34 9.90 -2.22
CA LYS A 139 -2.05 10.14 -0.95
C LYS A 139 -2.69 11.52 -0.98
N ALA A 140 -3.98 11.60 -0.67
CA ALA A 140 -4.74 12.85 -0.62
C ALA A 140 -5.02 13.23 0.84
N ARG A 141 -4.67 14.46 1.20
CA ARG A 141 -4.90 15.02 2.55
C ARG A 141 -5.29 16.49 2.43
N ALA A 142 -5.97 17.00 3.44
CA ALA A 142 -6.48 18.37 3.48
C ALA A 142 -5.39 19.48 3.51
N PHE A 143 -4.12 19.10 3.51
CA PHE A 143 -3.00 20.07 3.47
C PHE A 143 -2.82 20.72 2.11
N TYR A 144 -3.18 20.02 1.03
CA TYR A 144 -3.07 20.49 -0.34
C TYR A 144 -4.36 20.22 -1.11
N ASP A 145 -4.69 21.12 -2.01
CA ASP A 145 -5.85 20.97 -2.87
C ASP A 145 -5.58 19.93 -3.96
N VAL A 146 -6.35 18.84 -3.94
CA VAL A 146 -6.24 17.75 -4.91
C VAL A 146 -6.64 18.19 -6.32
N ILE A 147 -7.45 19.23 -6.46
CA ILE A 147 -7.84 19.78 -7.77
C ILE A 147 -6.64 20.50 -8.39
N GLU A 148 -5.97 21.36 -7.62
CA GLU A 148 -4.74 22.04 -8.06
C GLU A 148 -3.63 21.02 -8.37
N GLN A 149 -3.45 20.01 -7.51
CA GLN A 149 -2.51 18.90 -7.79
C GLN A 149 -2.84 18.19 -9.10
N SER A 150 -4.13 17.90 -9.36
CA SER A 150 -4.56 17.20 -10.59
C SER A 150 -4.30 18.01 -11.84
N HIS A 151 -4.51 19.33 -11.79
CA HIS A 151 -4.17 20.23 -12.91
C HIS A 151 -2.67 20.27 -13.14
N ALA A 152 -1.86 20.42 -12.09
CA ALA A 152 -0.40 20.42 -12.19
C ALA A 152 0.14 19.08 -12.77
N ILE A 153 -0.45 17.95 -12.39
CA ILE A 153 -0.13 16.65 -13.00
C ILE A 153 -0.49 16.63 -14.47
N GLN A 154 -1.68 17.08 -14.82
CA GLN A 154 -2.17 17.05 -16.21
C GLN A 154 -1.32 17.88 -17.17
N GLU A 155 -0.70 18.95 -16.68
CA GLU A 155 0.19 19.79 -17.48
C GLU A 155 1.50 19.09 -17.89
N VAL A 156 2.00 18.16 -17.06
CA VAL A 156 3.30 17.51 -17.26
C VAL A 156 3.20 16.04 -17.65
N ALA A 157 2.07 15.41 -17.43
CA ALA A 157 1.88 13.98 -17.68
C ALA A 157 1.51 13.70 -19.14
N PRO A 158 1.95 12.57 -19.72
CA PRO A 158 1.48 12.15 -21.04
C PRO A 158 -0.03 11.80 -21.02
N PRO A 159 -0.71 11.83 -22.17
CA PRO A 159 -2.17 11.66 -22.24
C PRO A 159 -2.70 10.33 -21.68
N ASP A 160 -1.88 9.29 -21.64
CA ASP A 160 -2.21 7.95 -21.13
C ASP A 160 -1.89 7.77 -19.64
N PHE A 161 -1.35 8.79 -18.98
CA PHE A 161 -1.02 8.74 -17.56
C PHE A 161 -2.30 8.70 -16.71
N ARG A 162 -2.23 7.99 -15.59
CA ARG A 162 -3.38 7.75 -14.70
C ARG A 162 -3.04 8.12 -13.27
N VAL A 163 -3.93 8.83 -12.61
CA VAL A 163 -3.82 9.18 -11.20
C VAL A 163 -4.94 8.51 -10.41
N GLU A 164 -4.56 7.87 -9.32
CA GLU A 164 -5.46 7.34 -8.31
C GLU A 164 -5.18 8.05 -6.99
N TYR A 165 -6.18 8.71 -6.43
CA TYR A 165 -6.08 9.38 -5.14
C TYR A 165 -6.56 8.48 -4.02
N ASP A 166 -5.72 8.34 -2.99
CA ASP A 166 -6.07 7.61 -1.77
C ASP A 166 -6.30 8.59 -0.62
N PHE A 167 -7.56 8.74 -0.25
CA PHE A 167 -7.98 9.65 0.82
C PHE A 167 -7.89 9.02 2.22
N ASN A 168 -7.83 7.70 2.34
CA ASN A 168 -7.89 6.97 3.61
C ASN A 168 -9.02 7.48 4.54
N GLY A 169 -10.21 7.69 3.99
CA GLY A 169 -11.38 8.17 4.73
C GLY A 169 -11.36 9.65 5.11
N SER A 170 -10.37 10.43 4.65
CA SER A 170 -10.16 11.82 5.13
C SER A 170 -11.25 12.81 4.72
N LEU A 171 -12.09 12.50 3.73
CA LEU A 171 -13.26 13.30 3.41
C LEU A 171 -14.46 13.02 4.33
N ILE A 172 -14.35 11.99 5.18
CA ILE A 172 -15.23 11.65 6.30
C ILE A 172 -16.60 11.14 5.86
N ASN A 173 -17.37 11.92 5.10
CA ASN A 173 -18.75 11.60 4.71
C ASN A 173 -19.06 12.11 3.29
N VAL A 174 -20.23 11.70 2.78
CA VAL A 174 -20.68 12.00 1.41
C VAL A 174 -20.79 13.49 1.14
N GLU A 175 -21.28 14.28 2.10
CA GLU A 175 -21.51 15.72 1.94
C GLU A 175 -20.20 16.48 1.70
N LYS A 176 -19.11 16.05 2.34
CA LYS A 176 -17.77 16.61 2.14
C LYS A 176 -17.10 16.05 0.89
N ALA A 177 -17.33 14.78 0.58
CA ALA A 177 -16.69 14.11 -0.55
C ALA A 177 -17.25 14.55 -1.91
N LEU A 178 -18.58 14.66 -2.05
CA LEU A 178 -19.24 14.93 -3.34
C LEU A 178 -18.73 16.19 -4.08
N PRO A 179 -18.59 17.35 -3.44
CA PRO A 179 -18.10 18.53 -4.15
C PRO A 179 -16.70 18.31 -4.74
N ILE A 180 -15.81 17.67 -4.00
CA ILE A 180 -14.42 17.40 -4.42
C ILE A 180 -14.42 16.37 -5.56
N LEU A 181 -15.16 15.27 -5.39
CA LEU A 181 -15.19 14.19 -6.38
C LEU A 181 -15.80 14.64 -7.71
N ARG A 182 -16.81 15.53 -7.69
CA ARG A 182 -17.39 16.12 -8.90
C ARG A 182 -16.42 17.00 -9.68
N GLU A 183 -15.51 17.69 -9.00
CA GLU A 183 -14.45 18.44 -9.66
C GLU A 183 -13.37 17.49 -10.20
N LEU A 184 -12.92 16.51 -9.42
CA LEU A 184 -11.95 15.50 -9.86
C LEU A 184 -12.43 14.74 -11.10
N GLU A 185 -13.73 14.41 -11.17
CA GLU A 185 -14.32 13.70 -12.31
C GLU A 185 -14.17 14.44 -13.65
N LYS A 186 -14.03 15.77 -13.62
CA LYS A 186 -13.85 16.60 -14.82
C LYS A 186 -12.40 16.59 -15.32
N ILE A 187 -11.46 16.11 -14.53
CA ILE A 187 -10.03 16.16 -14.83
C ILE A 187 -9.59 14.81 -15.44
N PRO A 188 -9.22 14.79 -16.75
CA PRO A 188 -9.01 13.55 -17.48
C PRO A 188 -7.93 12.62 -16.93
N VAL A 189 -6.91 13.16 -16.26
CA VAL A 189 -5.82 12.33 -15.68
C VAL A 189 -6.26 11.52 -14.47
N VAL A 190 -7.33 11.94 -13.76
CA VAL A 190 -7.87 11.24 -12.59
C VAL A 190 -8.67 10.02 -13.03
N LYS A 191 -8.28 8.85 -12.61
CA LYS A 191 -8.87 7.56 -13.03
C LYS A 191 -9.37 6.69 -11.89
N GLY A 192 -9.11 7.06 -10.65
CA GLY A 192 -9.58 6.30 -9.50
C GLY A 192 -9.49 7.08 -8.20
N VAL A 193 -10.32 6.68 -7.25
CA VAL A 193 -10.33 7.22 -5.88
C VAL A 193 -10.46 6.08 -4.90
N GLU A 194 -9.50 5.99 -3.98
CA GLU A 194 -9.49 5.01 -2.91
C GLU A 194 -9.94 5.67 -1.61
N GLU A 195 -10.88 5.03 -0.93
CA GLU A 195 -11.40 5.41 0.38
C GLU A 195 -11.67 6.92 0.57
N PRO A 196 -12.54 7.55 -0.24
CA PRO A 196 -12.89 8.95 -0.01
C PRO A 196 -13.56 9.17 1.35
N ILE A 197 -14.39 8.24 1.78
CA ILE A 197 -15.11 8.23 3.07
C ILE A 197 -14.77 6.98 3.87
N PHE A 198 -15.22 6.89 5.11
CA PHE A 198 -14.97 5.72 5.95
C PHE A 198 -15.50 4.43 5.33
N ALA A 199 -14.71 3.35 5.40
CA ALA A 199 -15.00 2.05 4.81
C ALA A 199 -16.33 1.43 5.30
N TYR A 200 -16.74 1.71 6.53
CA TYR A 200 -17.96 1.19 7.15
C TYR A 200 -19.25 1.97 6.80
N ASP A 201 -19.13 3.12 6.12
CA ASP A 201 -20.31 3.91 5.69
C ASP A 201 -20.89 3.36 4.38
N ILE A 202 -21.55 2.21 4.46
CA ILE A 202 -22.10 1.50 3.30
C ILE A 202 -23.11 2.34 2.53
N GLU A 203 -23.99 3.08 3.21
CA GLU A 203 -24.97 3.93 2.54
C GLU A 203 -24.31 5.13 1.85
N GLY A 204 -23.28 5.69 2.47
CA GLY A 204 -22.44 6.73 1.83
C GLY A 204 -21.78 6.22 0.55
N TRP A 205 -21.20 5.00 0.58
CA TRP A 205 -20.63 4.37 -0.61
C TRP A 205 -21.64 4.15 -1.73
N ARG A 206 -22.86 3.66 -1.40
CA ARG A 206 -23.93 3.49 -2.39
C ARG A 206 -24.29 4.80 -3.06
N ARG A 207 -24.42 5.87 -2.26
CA ARG A 207 -24.74 7.21 -2.78
C ARG A 207 -23.61 7.75 -3.66
N LEU A 208 -22.33 7.60 -3.27
CA LEU A 208 -21.20 8.01 -4.10
C LEU A 208 -21.22 7.29 -5.44
N HIS A 209 -21.45 5.97 -5.46
CA HIS A 209 -21.54 5.20 -6.70
C HIS A 209 -22.70 5.61 -7.62
N GLN A 210 -23.77 6.19 -7.09
CA GLN A 210 -24.88 6.70 -7.89
C GLN A 210 -24.57 8.05 -8.52
N GLU A 211 -23.76 8.89 -7.87
CA GLU A 211 -23.55 10.28 -8.25
C GLU A 211 -22.19 10.52 -8.96
N ILE A 212 -21.23 9.65 -8.81
CA ILE A 212 -19.84 9.79 -9.32
C ILE A 212 -19.50 8.59 -10.20
N ARG A 213 -18.87 8.86 -11.35
CA ARG A 213 -18.47 7.84 -12.32
C ARG A 213 -17.01 7.39 -12.20
N ILE A 214 -16.17 8.16 -11.47
CA ILE A 214 -14.80 7.71 -11.18
C ILE A 214 -14.86 6.38 -10.43
N PRO A 215 -14.10 5.35 -10.85
CA PRO A 215 -13.98 4.11 -10.09
C PRO A 215 -13.52 4.35 -8.66
N PHE A 216 -14.16 3.66 -7.71
CA PHE A 216 -13.77 3.66 -6.32
C PHE A 216 -13.06 2.36 -5.94
N TYR A 217 -12.09 2.49 -5.05
CA TYR A 217 -11.37 1.37 -4.44
C TYR A 217 -11.61 1.36 -2.93
N LEU A 218 -11.76 0.19 -2.37
CA LEU A 218 -11.80 -0.06 -0.95
C LEU A 218 -10.54 -0.82 -0.54
N HIS A 219 -9.85 -0.33 0.47
CA HIS A 219 -8.63 -0.93 1.00
C HIS A 219 -8.95 -2.16 1.86
#